data_41485b638bb2617f417e5ed653a8520f
#
_entry.id   41485b638bb2617f417e5ed653a8520f
#
_cell.length_a   1.000
_cell.length_b   1.000
_cell.length_c   1.000
_cell.angle_alpha   90.00
_cell.angle_beta   90.00
_cell.angle_gamma   90.00
#
_symmetry.space_group_name_H-M   'P 1'
#
loop_
_entity.id
_entity.type
_entity.pdbx_description
1 polymer ?
#
loop_
_entity_poly.entity_id
_entity_poly.type
_entity_poly.pdbx_seq_one_letter_code
_entity_poly.pdbx_strand_id
1 'polypeptide(L)'
;MEQGCTKRVKTSTTRVRRREVGSPSTRDRGDPYYSLILQETRMAKFQGRKPTYIRYVDLTWLAEQNFSFPHDMEAQGTIQFMELKGQVYPALVREFYANFRYKDGKYWSMISGNLFELNDEIFMNVGGLSSSGYSIGDCSWVKENFDPTEVYKSFLRGPHLYIQGQLTKAGSLSVVNKLLHYIIAYILVQRNTNHAQPTVNDLRFMYAVKNNVMINWPEEILKIMNSVSLSQSKLLPYSIFISRIVDYLRIDVSDTIIVEYTNKDHLVGESLIHKMGIYKYGTTWQYQEDYTTIGLDLSDDDNQDDTGNQHATTQGEPSGSAPQNSAFGLDQLEAMEQRLNNRMDLHFQGLKDSYFAEFQKLSVHIRGDQNIVIPAGHTDDPHPPPQP
;
A
#
# COMPACT_ATOMS: atom_id res chain seq x y z
N MET A 1 8.78 34.42 -15.87
CA MET A 1 9.26 34.76 -14.51
C MET A 1 8.95 33.60 -13.61
N GLU A 2 9.95 32.76 -13.44
CA GLU A 2 9.87 31.57 -12.56
C GLU A 2 10.09 32.02 -11.11
N GLN A 3 9.15 31.74 -10.23
CA GLN A 3 9.38 31.85 -8.80
C GLN A 3 9.59 30.46 -8.22
N GLY A 4 10.86 30.14 -7.98
CA GLY A 4 11.27 28.91 -7.31
C GLY A 4 10.86 28.93 -5.83
N CYS A 5 10.20 27.86 -5.43
CA CYS A 5 9.83 27.59 -4.05
C CYS A 5 11.07 27.07 -3.29
N THR A 6 11.68 27.92 -2.47
CA THR A 6 12.83 27.57 -1.64
C THR A 6 12.40 26.72 -0.43
N LYS A 7 12.89 25.49 -0.38
CA LYS A 7 12.82 24.62 0.80
C LYS A 7 13.67 25.22 1.93
N ARG A 8 13.02 25.66 2.99
CA ARG A 8 13.68 26.12 4.21
C ARG A 8 14.01 24.92 5.10
N VAL A 9 15.22 24.40 4.97
CA VAL A 9 15.76 23.42 5.92
C VAL A 9 16.26 24.21 7.14
N LYS A 10 15.58 24.07 8.28
CA LYS A 10 16.10 24.54 9.57
C LYS A 10 16.90 23.41 10.19
N THR A 11 18.21 23.47 10.08
CA THR A 11 19.14 22.70 10.91
C THR A 11 19.29 23.43 12.25
N SER A 12 18.74 22.87 13.32
CA SER A 12 19.05 23.31 14.66
C SER A 12 19.95 22.29 15.34
N THR A 13 21.14 22.73 15.70
CA THR A 13 22.12 22.01 16.50
C THR A 13 21.54 21.75 17.89
N THR A 14 21.26 20.49 18.19
CA THR A 14 20.67 20.06 19.47
C THR A 14 21.74 20.08 20.57
N ARG A 15 21.67 21.04 21.47
CA ARG A 15 22.39 21.02 22.73
C ARG A 15 21.61 20.11 23.69
N VAL A 16 22.13 18.90 23.93
CA VAL A 16 21.58 17.98 24.93
C VAL A 16 21.74 18.58 26.33
N ARG A 17 20.65 19.10 26.89
CA ARG A 17 20.58 19.41 28.32
C ARG A 17 20.31 18.11 29.07
N ARG A 18 21.32 17.63 29.81
CA ARG A 18 21.18 16.60 30.81
C ARG A 18 20.24 17.15 31.91
N ARG A 19 19.04 16.56 32.01
CA ARG A 19 18.16 16.78 33.16
C ARG A 19 18.75 16.03 34.37
N GLU A 20 18.96 16.73 35.46
CA GLU A 20 19.31 16.12 36.74
C GLU A 20 18.17 15.21 37.21
N VAL A 21 18.54 14.00 37.63
CA VAL A 21 17.64 13.00 38.16
C VAL A 21 17.22 13.43 39.54
N GLY A 22 16.01 13.97 39.68
CA GLY A 22 15.37 14.14 40.97
C GLY A 22 14.99 12.78 41.55
N SER A 23 15.27 12.58 42.83
CA SER A 23 14.95 11.36 43.58
C SER A 23 13.51 10.90 43.38
N PRO A 24 13.28 9.58 43.20
CA PRO A 24 11.94 9.06 42.93
C PRO A 24 11.08 9.15 44.18
N SER A 25 10.08 10.04 44.19
CA SER A 25 8.98 9.95 45.12
C SER A 25 8.17 8.69 44.85
N THR A 26 7.88 7.91 45.87
CA THR A 26 7.05 6.71 45.91
C THR A 26 5.57 7.03 45.58
N ARG A 27 5.30 7.55 44.38
CA ARG A 27 3.95 7.72 43.86
C ARG A 27 3.81 6.86 42.59
N ASP A 28 2.87 5.96 42.70
CA ASP A 28 2.29 5.13 41.65
C ASP A 28 3.35 4.47 40.75
N ARG A 29 3.66 3.20 40.97
CA ARG A 29 4.44 2.40 40.03
C ARG A 29 3.58 2.18 38.80
N GLY A 30 3.68 3.11 37.87
CA GLY A 30 3.09 2.99 36.57
C GLY A 30 3.42 1.63 35.97
N ASP A 31 2.62 1.18 35.03
CA ASP A 31 2.80 -0.11 34.32
C ASP A 31 4.27 -0.27 33.88
N PRO A 32 4.98 -1.32 34.36
CA PRO A 32 6.42 -1.54 34.07
C PRO A 32 6.73 -1.55 32.57
N TYR A 33 5.74 -1.87 31.73
CA TYR A 33 5.87 -1.83 30.28
C TYR A 33 6.30 -0.45 29.77
N TYR A 34 5.83 0.63 30.39
CA TYR A 34 6.17 2.01 30.01
C TYR A 34 7.35 2.59 30.77
N SER A 35 8.18 1.75 31.43
CA SER A 35 9.42 2.21 32.04
C SER A 35 10.40 2.74 30.97
N LEU A 36 11.18 3.76 31.28
CA LEU A 36 12.09 4.42 30.34
C LEU A 36 13.04 3.44 29.63
N ILE A 37 13.64 2.50 30.39
CA ILE A 37 14.57 1.50 29.86
C ILE A 37 13.90 0.61 28.81
N LEU A 38 12.68 0.15 29.08
CA LEU A 38 11.93 -0.70 28.12
C LEU A 38 11.46 0.10 26.91
N GLN A 39 11.12 1.38 27.09
CA GLN A 39 10.79 2.26 25.97
C GLN A 39 11.99 2.45 25.03
N GLU A 40 13.16 2.78 25.56
CA GLU A 40 14.39 2.95 24.76
C GLU A 40 14.70 1.70 23.96
N THR A 41 14.60 0.52 24.58
CA THR A 41 14.81 -0.76 23.90
C THR A 41 13.81 -1.00 22.77
N ARG A 42 12.53 -0.62 22.95
CA ARG A 42 11.51 -0.74 21.91
C ARG A 42 11.71 0.30 20.83
N MET A 43 11.99 1.56 21.19
CA MET A 43 12.26 2.64 20.24
C MET A 43 13.39 2.28 19.27
N ALA A 44 14.45 1.60 19.74
CA ALA A 44 15.55 1.15 18.89
C ALA A 44 15.05 0.26 17.73
N LYS A 45 14.02 -0.57 17.94
CA LYS A 45 13.42 -1.44 16.91
C LYS A 45 12.65 -0.66 15.84
N PHE A 46 12.22 0.56 16.14
CA PHE A 46 11.46 1.41 15.23
C PHE A 46 12.30 2.52 14.60
N GLN A 47 13.55 2.68 15.04
CA GLN A 47 14.47 3.65 14.49
C GLN A 47 14.69 3.40 12.98
N GLY A 48 14.57 4.44 12.16
CA GLY A 48 14.73 4.35 10.72
C GLY A 48 13.54 3.74 9.95
N ARG A 49 12.52 3.20 10.65
CA ARG A 49 11.32 2.69 9.95
C ARG A 49 10.55 3.84 9.31
N LYS A 50 10.14 3.62 8.08
CA LYS A 50 9.46 4.62 7.24
C LYS A 50 7.94 4.45 7.35
N PRO A 51 7.17 5.52 7.15
CA PRO A 51 5.72 5.42 6.98
C PRO A 51 5.39 4.60 5.72
N THR A 52 4.20 4.00 5.68
CA THR A 52 3.60 3.50 4.44
C THR A 52 3.40 4.65 3.46
N TYR A 53 3.17 4.32 2.20
CA TYR A 53 2.88 5.35 1.21
C TYR A 53 1.56 6.05 1.57
N ILE A 54 1.63 7.35 1.86
CA ILE A 54 0.48 8.13 2.32
C ILE A 54 -0.40 8.47 1.13
N ARG A 55 -1.70 8.24 1.29
CA ARG A 55 -2.77 8.55 0.34
C ARG A 55 -3.97 9.14 1.05
N TYR A 56 -4.65 10.04 0.37
CA TYR A 56 -5.97 10.55 0.75
C TYR A 56 -6.86 10.67 -0.49
N VAL A 57 -8.17 10.74 -0.30
CA VAL A 57 -9.17 10.76 -1.37
C VAL A 57 -9.91 12.09 -1.35
N ASP A 58 -10.33 12.53 -2.50
CA ASP A 58 -11.39 13.53 -2.66
C ASP A 58 -12.64 12.79 -3.18
N LEU A 59 -13.49 12.41 -2.25
CA LEU A 59 -14.70 11.65 -2.59
C LEU A 59 -15.72 12.48 -3.37
N THR A 60 -15.78 13.79 -3.12
CA THR A 60 -16.65 14.69 -3.87
C THR A 60 -16.25 14.68 -5.34
N TRP A 61 -14.96 14.85 -5.62
CA TRP A 61 -14.47 14.79 -6.99
C TRP A 61 -14.74 13.43 -7.64
N LEU A 62 -14.55 12.33 -6.93
CA LEU A 62 -14.83 11.00 -7.47
C LEU A 62 -16.32 10.80 -7.79
N ALA A 63 -17.22 11.32 -6.95
CA ALA A 63 -18.66 11.29 -7.22
C ALA A 63 -19.02 12.13 -8.46
N GLU A 64 -18.43 13.32 -8.63
CA GLU A 64 -18.56 14.15 -9.84
C GLU A 64 -18.06 13.46 -11.11
N GLN A 65 -17.10 12.54 -10.96
CA GLN A 65 -16.60 11.70 -12.06
C GLN A 65 -17.48 10.48 -12.35
N ASN A 66 -18.66 10.36 -11.74
CA ASN A 66 -19.64 9.27 -11.88
C ASN A 66 -19.13 7.89 -11.36
N PHE A 67 -18.22 7.87 -10.39
CA PHE A 67 -17.92 6.63 -9.68
C PHE A 67 -19.01 6.33 -8.66
N SER A 68 -19.47 5.08 -8.57
CA SER A 68 -20.55 4.66 -7.67
C SER A 68 -20.08 4.42 -6.22
N PHE A 69 -18.86 3.96 -6.04
CA PHE A 69 -18.34 3.55 -4.73
C PHE A 69 -18.20 4.68 -3.68
N PRO A 70 -18.11 6.00 -4.01
CA PRO A 70 -18.17 7.05 -3.00
C PRO A 70 -19.43 6.97 -2.13
N HIS A 71 -20.57 6.65 -2.71
CA HIS A 71 -21.83 6.44 -1.97
C HIS A 71 -21.74 5.21 -1.03
N ASP A 72 -21.13 4.10 -1.51
CA ASP A 72 -20.95 2.91 -0.68
C ASP A 72 -20.00 3.20 0.51
N MET A 73 -18.98 4.03 0.30
CA MET A 73 -18.03 4.43 1.36
C MET A 73 -18.64 5.43 2.35
N GLU A 74 -19.57 6.28 1.90
CA GLU A 74 -20.37 7.13 2.77
C GLU A 74 -21.26 6.29 3.69
N ALA A 75 -21.94 5.28 3.13
CA ALA A 75 -22.74 4.34 3.91
C ALA A 75 -21.91 3.59 4.97
N GLN A 76 -20.62 3.35 4.70
CA GLN A 76 -19.66 2.77 5.66
C GLN A 76 -19.15 3.77 6.71
N GLY A 77 -19.47 5.06 6.61
CA GLY A 77 -19.02 6.11 7.52
C GLY A 77 -17.52 6.40 7.47
N THR A 78 -16.86 6.21 6.31
CA THR A 78 -15.40 6.28 6.19
C THR A 78 -14.86 7.57 5.57
N ILE A 79 -15.73 8.50 5.16
CA ILE A 79 -15.36 9.71 4.40
C ILE A 79 -14.27 10.50 5.09
N GLN A 80 -14.48 10.92 6.34
CA GLN A 80 -13.52 11.75 7.08
C GLN A 80 -12.14 11.07 7.17
N PHE A 81 -12.10 9.76 7.42
CA PHE A 81 -10.86 9.02 7.53
C PHE A 81 -10.10 8.94 6.20
N MET A 82 -10.81 8.74 5.11
CA MET A 82 -10.20 8.63 3.79
C MET A 82 -9.67 9.96 3.25
N GLU A 83 -10.26 11.07 3.70
CA GLU A 83 -9.86 12.42 3.32
C GLU A 83 -8.77 13.02 4.22
N LEU A 84 -8.30 12.27 5.24
CA LEU A 84 -7.25 12.74 6.13
C LEU A 84 -5.97 13.08 5.37
N LYS A 85 -5.55 14.33 5.47
CA LYS A 85 -4.34 14.88 4.88
C LYS A 85 -3.65 15.84 5.85
N GLY A 86 -2.40 16.21 5.58
CA GLY A 86 -1.70 17.25 6.33
C GLY A 86 -0.40 16.76 6.94
N GLN A 87 -0.15 17.18 8.17
CA GLN A 87 1.12 17.02 8.86
C GLN A 87 1.30 15.62 9.44
N VAL A 88 2.53 15.15 9.40
CA VAL A 88 2.99 13.93 10.04
C VAL A 88 4.17 14.27 10.93
N TYR A 89 4.19 13.68 12.12
CA TYR A 89 5.28 13.75 13.10
C TYR A 89 6.04 12.42 13.13
N PRO A 90 7.04 12.18 12.25
CA PRO A 90 7.62 10.86 12.05
C PRO A 90 8.26 10.25 13.32
N ALA A 91 8.81 11.09 14.20
CA ALA A 91 9.36 10.64 15.47
C ALA A 91 8.27 10.11 16.42
N LEU A 92 7.16 10.84 16.51
CA LEU A 92 6.03 10.49 17.38
C LEU A 92 5.27 9.28 16.85
N VAL A 93 5.17 9.13 15.51
CA VAL A 93 4.62 7.91 14.91
C VAL A 93 5.45 6.67 15.26
N ARG A 94 6.78 6.77 15.25
CA ARG A 94 7.64 5.66 15.71
C ARG A 94 7.47 5.37 17.18
N GLU A 95 7.38 6.40 18.02
CA GLU A 95 7.13 6.27 19.45
C GLU A 95 5.77 5.62 19.73
N PHE A 96 4.72 6.04 19.01
CA PHE A 96 3.42 5.40 19.07
C PHE A 96 3.50 3.89 18.86
N TYR A 97 4.13 3.43 17.77
CA TYR A 97 4.25 2.00 17.48
C TYR A 97 5.18 1.26 18.46
N ALA A 98 6.21 1.90 18.95
CA ALA A 98 7.10 1.32 19.96
C ALA A 98 6.40 1.07 21.29
N ASN A 99 5.42 1.90 21.61
CA ASN A 99 4.64 1.83 22.85
C ASN A 99 3.26 1.19 22.69
N PHE A 100 2.89 0.83 21.45
CA PHE A 100 1.58 0.23 21.16
C PHE A 100 1.49 -1.19 21.68
N ARG A 101 0.40 -1.50 22.37
CA ARG A 101 0.11 -2.85 22.87
C ARG A 101 -1.37 -3.12 23.05
N TYR A 102 -1.73 -4.39 22.99
CA TYR A 102 -3.02 -4.91 23.44
C TYR A 102 -2.89 -5.45 24.86
N LYS A 103 -3.75 -5.00 25.76
CA LYS A 103 -3.79 -5.43 27.16
C LYS A 103 -5.21 -5.31 27.71
N ASP A 104 -5.67 -6.35 28.39
CA ASP A 104 -6.97 -6.39 29.10
C ASP A 104 -8.16 -6.01 28.19
N GLY A 105 -8.16 -6.51 26.94
CA GLY A 105 -9.21 -6.24 25.99
C GLY A 105 -9.13 -4.88 25.29
N LYS A 106 -8.08 -4.09 25.54
CA LYS A 106 -7.93 -2.71 25.07
C LYS A 106 -6.59 -2.48 24.40
N TYR A 107 -6.57 -1.51 23.48
CA TYR A 107 -5.35 -1.06 22.82
C TYR A 107 -4.84 0.24 23.44
N TRP A 108 -3.57 0.26 23.78
CA TRP A 108 -2.90 1.36 24.43
C TRP A 108 -1.67 1.81 23.66
N SER A 109 -1.37 3.09 23.76
CA SER A 109 -0.07 3.62 23.37
C SER A 109 0.33 4.79 24.25
N MET A 110 1.60 5.21 24.12
CA MET A 110 2.14 6.35 24.83
C MET A 110 3.03 7.17 23.91
N ILE A 111 2.83 8.48 23.90
CA ILE A 111 3.62 9.45 23.14
C ILE A 111 4.05 10.59 24.06
N SER A 112 5.33 10.90 24.10
CA SER A 112 5.91 11.96 24.95
C SER A 112 5.45 11.89 26.41
N GLY A 113 5.35 10.65 26.95
CA GLY A 113 4.91 10.39 28.31
C GLY A 113 3.39 10.43 28.53
N ASN A 114 2.60 10.73 27.51
CA ASN A 114 1.14 10.72 27.57
C ASN A 114 0.62 9.33 27.21
N LEU A 115 0.12 8.59 28.20
CA LEU A 115 -0.52 7.29 28.02
C LEU A 115 -1.98 7.49 27.67
N PHE A 116 -2.44 6.80 26.62
CA PHE A 116 -3.85 6.84 26.18
C PHE A 116 -4.32 5.50 25.63
N GLU A 117 -5.63 5.29 25.72
CA GLU A 117 -6.34 4.17 25.13
C GLU A 117 -6.81 4.57 23.72
N LEU A 118 -6.63 3.69 22.74
CA LEU A 118 -7.25 3.85 21.42
C LEU A 118 -8.68 3.32 21.46
N ASN A 119 -9.59 4.16 21.89
CA ASN A 119 -11.00 3.87 22.07
C ASN A 119 -11.87 4.46 20.95
N ASP A 120 -13.18 4.21 21.03
CA ASP A 120 -14.17 4.70 20.07
C ASP A 120 -14.20 6.23 19.98
N GLU A 121 -13.94 6.93 21.10
CA GLU A 121 -13.90 8.38 21.14
C GLU A 121 -12.80 8.94 20.24
N ILE A 122 -11.59 8.37 20.30
CA ILE A 122 -10.48 8.78 19.43
C ILE A 122 -10.79 8.49 17.97
N PHE A 123 -11.32 7.30 17.65
CA PHE A 123 -11.66 6.96 16.27
C PHE A 123 -12.75 7.87 15.71
N MET A 124 -13.75 8.19 16.51
CA MET A 124 -14.84 9.08 16.10
C MET A 124 -14.37 10.53 15.94
N ASN A 125 -13.70 11.09 16.94
CA ASN A 125 -13.34 12.51 16.92
C ASN A 125 -12.18 12.83 15.95
N VAL A 126 -11.25 11.89 15.76
CA VAL A 126 -10.09 12.10 14.89
C VAL A 126 -10.33 11.61 13.47
N GLY A 127 -10.94 10.43 13.33
CA GLY A 127 -11.12 9.75 12.05
C GLY A 127 -12.56 9.72 11.53
N GLY A 128 -13.56 10.14 12.32
CA GLY A 128 -14.96 10.02 11.96
C GLY A 128 -15.47 8.57 11.86
N LEU A 129 -14.73 7.61 12.43
CA LEU A 129 -15.02 6.18 12.33
C LEU A 129 -15.80 5.69 13.55
N SER A 130 -16.93 5.04 13.30
CA SER A 130 -17.73 4.34 14.31
C SER A 130 -17.26 2.88 14.43
N SER A 131 -17.25 2.35 15.66
CA SER A 131 -17.03 0.92 15.92
C SER A 131 -18.29 0.06 15.69
N SER A 132 -19.32 0.62 15.06
CA SER A 132 -20.49 -0.14 14.64
C SER A 132 -20.14 -1.07 13.46
N GLY A 133 -20.82 -2.21 13.39
CA GLY A 133 -20.58 -3.18 12.30
C GLY A 133 -19.83 -4.42 12.77
N TYR A 134 -19.35 -5.19 11.80
CA TYR A 134 -18.72 -6.48 12.02
C TYR A 134 -17.22 -6.43 11.77
N SER A 135 -16.46 -7.16 12.56
CA SER A 135 -15.13 -7.58 12.14
C SER A 135 -15.26 -8.48 10.92
N ILE A 136 -14.49 -8.21 9.87
CA ILE A 136 -14.64 -8.94 8.60
C ILE A 136 -14.35 -10.44 8.76
N GLY A 137 -13.47 -10.82 9.70
CA GLY A 137 -13.15 -12.20 10.02
C GLY A 137 -14.26 -12.94 10.76
N ASP A 138 -15.14 -12.23 11.47
CA ASP A 138 -16.18 -12.78 12.32
C ASP A 138 -17.60 -12.62 11.76
N CYS A 139 -17.74 -11.84 10.67
CA CYS A 139 -19.01 -11.61 10.02
C CYS A 139 -19.59 -12.92 9.46
N SER A 140 -20.66 -13.44 10.08
CA SER A 140 -21.33 -14.68 9.66
C SER A 140 -21.91 -14.55 8.26
N TRP A 141 -22.51 -13.41 7.94
CA TRP A 141 -23.07 -13.16 6.61
C TRP A 141 -21.99 -13.28 5.50
N VAL A 142 -20.81 -12.69 5.73
CA VAL A 142 -19.69 -12.83 4.78
C VAL A 142 -19.23 -14.28 4.71
N LYS A 143 -19.14 -15.00 5.84
CA LYS A 143 -18.72 -16.41 5.85
C LYS A 143 -19.66 -17.31 5.05
N GLU A 144 -20.96 -17.02 5.10
CA GLU A 144 -22.01 -17.83 4.47
C GLU A 144 -22.20 -17.50 2.98
N ASN A 145 -21.98 -16.24 2.59
CA ASN A 145 -22.30 -15.76 1.24
C ASN A 145 -21.07 -15.44 0.38
N PHE A 146 -19.85 -15.60 0.89
CA PHE A 146 -18.62 -15.25 0.21
C PHE A 146 -17.91 -16.48 -0.37
N ASP A 147 -17.90 -16.59 -1.69
CA ASP A 147 -16.99 -17.46 -2.43
C ASP A 147 -15.92 -16.57 -3.09
N PRO A 148 -14.62 -16.73 -2.74
CA PRO A 148 -13.58 -15.87 -3.27
C PRO A 148 -13.43 -15.90 -4.79
N THR A 149 -13.72 -17.06 -5.41
CA THR A 149 -13.60 -17.26 -6.86
C THR A 149 -14.74 -16.55 -7.59
N GLU A 150 -15.99 -16.77 -7.14
CA GLU A 150 -17.16 -16.17 -7.77
C GLU A 150 -17.19 -14.66 -7.54
N VAL A 151 -16.84 -14.20 -6.34
CA VAL A 151 -16.70 -12.76 -6.06
C VAL A 151 -15.63 -12.13 -6.93
N TYR A 152 -14.47 -12.76 -7.07
CA TYR A 152 -13.42 -12.25 -7.95
C TYR A 152 -13.88 -12.17 -9.40
N LYS A 153 -14.52 -13.21 -9.93
CA LYS A 153 -15.10 -13.19 -11.28
C LYS A 153 -16.08 -12.04 -11.48
N SER A 154 -16.93 -11.76 -10.49
CA SER A 154 -17.90 -10.66 -10.56
C SER A 154 -17.27 -9.26 -10.53
N PHE A 155 -16.02 -9.15 -10.09
CA PHE A 155 -15.28 -7.89 -10.01
C PHE A 155 -14.43 -7.61 -11.26
N LEU A 156 -14.26 -8.58 -12.14
CA LEU A 156 -13.50 -8.43 -13.37
C LEU A 156 -14.18 -7.48 -14.37
N ARG A 157 -13.39 -6.86 -15.22
CA ARG A 157 -13.89 -6.05 -16.36
C ARG A 157 -14.39 -6.93 -17.52
N GLY A 158 -14.06 -8.22 -17.54
CA GLY A 158 -14.55 -9.18 -18.53
C GLY A 158 -14.22 -10.61 -18.14
N PRO A 159 -15.08 -11.59 -18.53
CA PRO A 159 -14.92 -12.98 -18.14
C PRO A 159 -13.66 -13.64 -18.72
N HIS A 160 -13.16 -13.16 -19.85
CA HIS A 160 -11.93 -13.65 -20.50
C HIS A 160 -10.66 -13.37 -19.68
N LEU A 161 -10.73 -12.47 -18.70
CA LEU A 161 -9.60 -12.14 -17.83
C LEU A 161 -9.49 -13.08 -16.61
N TYR A 162 -10.44 -14.00 -16.45
CA TYR A 162 -10.36 -15.01 -15.42
C TYR A 162 -9.45 -16.15 -15.85
N ILE A 163 -8.42 -16.42 -15.06
CA ILE A 163 -7.53 -17.56 -15.24
C ILE A 163 -7.72 -18.51 -14.07
N GLN A 164 -8.12 -19.75 -14.34
CA GLN A 164 -8.39 -20.74 -13.31
C GLN A 164 -7.13 -20.98 -12.44
N GLY A 165 -7.32 -20.97 -11.11
CA GLY A 165 -6.22 -21.17 -10.16
C GLY A 165 -5.33 -19.94 -9.94
N GLN A 166 -5.53 -18.86 -10.68
CA GLN A 166 -4.90 -17.56 -10.42
C GLN A 166 -5.93 -16.60 -9.84
N LEU A 167 -5.95 -16.45 -8.54
CA LEU A 167 -6.50 -15.26 -7.95
C LEU A 167 -5.49 -14.14 -8.25
N THR A 168 -5.60 -13.43 -9.43
CA THR A 168 -5.86 -12.07 -9.24
C THR A 168 -4.78 -11.10 -9.64
N LYS A 169 -4.98 -10.49 -10.74
CA LYS A 169 -4.30 -9.23 -11.04
C LYS A 169 -5.29 -8.09 -10.77
N ALA A 170 -4.92 -7.08 -9.99
CA ALA A 170 -5.76 -5.88 -9.81
C ALA A 170 -6.03 -5.16 -11.14
N GLY A 171 -5.16 -5.34 -12.14
CA GLY A 171 -5.36 -4.86 -13.51
C GLY A 171 -6.51 -5.52 -14.27
N SER A 172 -6.97 -6.69 -13.83
CA SER A 172 -8.13 -7.37 -14.43
C SER A 172 -9.47 -6.94 -13.86
N LEU A 173 -9.48 -6.18 -12.76
CA LEU A 173 -10.70 -5.65 -12.16
C LEU A 173 -11.31 -4.57 -13.05
N SER A 174 -12.63 -4.41 -12.98
CA SER A 174 -13.29 -3.24 -13.58
C SER A 174 -12.73 -1.95 -12.97
N VAL A 175 -12.86 -0.83 -13.67
CA VAL A 175 -12.31 0.46 -13.23
C VAL A 175 -12.77 0.81 -11.81
N VAL A 176 -14.07 0.69 -11.54
CA VAL A 176 -14.68 0.94 -10.23
C VAL A 176 -14.10 0.03 -9.16
N ASN A 177 -14.00 -1.28 -9.45
CA ASN A 177 -13.48 -2.26 -8.50
C ASN A 177 -11.97 -2.11 -8.26
N LYS A 178 -11.20 -1.69 -9.26
CA LYS A 178 -9.77 -1.37 -9.10
C LYS A 178 -9.55 -0.18 -8.18
N LEU A 179 -10.33 0.88 -8.32
CA LEU A 179 -10.25 2.05 -7.44
C LEU A 179 -10.72 1.72 -6.03
N LEU A 180 -11.83 0.99 -5.88
CA LEU A 180 -12.28 0.51 -4.57
C LEU A 180 -11.21 -0.35 -3.88
N HIS A 181 -10.63 -1.32 -4.59
CA HIS A 181 -9.53 -2.12 -4.07
C HIS A 181 -8.34 -1.25 -3.64
N TYR A 182 -7.98 -0.26 -4.48
CA TYR A 182 -6.88 0.65 -4.17
C TYR A 182 -7.13 1.41 -2.87
N ILE A 183 -8.31 1.99 -2.69
CA ILE A 183 -8.69 2.76 -1.50
C ILE A 183 -8.66 1.85 -0.25
N ILE A 184 -9.25 0.67 -0.33
CA ILE A 184 -9.22 -0.30 0.77
C ILE A 184 -7.77 -0.63 1.13
N ALA A 185 -6.94 -1.04 0.16
CA ALA A 185 -5.60 -1.57 0.41
C ALA A 185 -4.57 -0.50 0.81
N TYR A 186 -4.74 0.76 0.39
CA TYR A 186 -3.77 1.83 0.66
C TYR A 186 -4.19 2.80 1.76
N ILE A 187 -5.49 2.88 2.08
CA ILE A 187 -6.00 3.87 3.03
C ILE A 187 -6.65 3.20 4.25
N LEU A 188 -7.63 2.32 4.03
CA LEU A 188 -8.40 1.73 5.12
C LEU A 188 -7.71 0.54 5.79
N VAL A 189 -7.18 -0.40 5.01
CA VAL A 189 -6.57 -1.64 5.51
C VAL A 189 -5.13 -1.72 4.97
N GLN A 190 -4.31 -0.75 5.37
CA GLN A 190 -2.95 -0.59 4.85
C GLN A 190 -2.09 -1.81 5.14
N ARG A 191 -1.57 -2.44 4.10
CA ARG A 191 -0.68 -3.58 4.21
C ARG A 191 0.68 -3.32 3.56
N ASN A 192 1.70 -4.03 4.03
CA ASN A 192 3.08 -3.89 3.55
C ASN A 192 3.44 -4.87 2.42
N THR A 193 2.45 -5.43 1.74
CA THR A 193 2.63 -6.43 0.69
C THR A 193 2.37 -5.84 -0.69
N ASN A 194 2.67 -6.61 -1.73
CA ASN A 194 2.36 -6.25 -3.09
C ASN A 194 0.84 -6.01 -3.26
N HIS A 195 0.48 -4.81 -3.73
CA HIS A 195 -0.91 -4.41 -3.99
C HIS A 195 -1.36 -4.70 -5.43
N ALA A 196 -0.48 -5.25 -6.26
CA ALA A 196 -0.84 -5.64 -7.63
C ALA A 196 -1.81 -6.84 -7.66
N GLN A 197 -1.90 -7.56 -6.54
CA GLN A 197 -2.80 -8.71 -6.39
C GLN A 197 -3.71 -8.49 -5.20
N PRO A 198 -5.06 -8.45 -5.38
CA PRO A 198 -6.00 -8.47 -4.28
C PRO A 198 -5.84 -9.77 -3.46
N THR A 199 -5.82 -9.67 -2.18
CA THR A 199 -5.90 -10.84 -1.30
C THR A 199 -7.35 -11.28 -1.13
N VAL A 200 -7.56 -12.49 -0.60
CA VAL A 200 -8.91 -12.96 -0.22
C VAL A 200 -9.57 -11.99 0.77
N ASN A 201 -8.80 -11.39 1.68
CA ASN A 201 -9.33 -10.40 2.60
C ASN A 201 -9.72 -9.10 1.90
N ASP A 202 -8.93 -8.63 0.92
CA ASP A 202 -9.34 -7.45 0.14
C ASP A 202 -10.66 -7.71 -0.58
N LEU A 203 -10.84 -8.91 -1.16
CA LEU A 203 -12.09 -9.29 -1.80
C LEU A 203 -13.27 -9.35 -0.80
N ARG A 204 -13.04 -9.81 0.44
CA ARG A 204 -14.06 -9.79 1.49
C ARG A 204 -14.48 -8.37 1.86
N PHE A 205 -13.52 -7.46 2.02
CA PHE A 205 -13.82 -6.05 2.27
C PHE A 205 -14.61 -5.43 1.12
N MET A 206 -14.15 -5.61 -0.11
CA MET A 206 -14.85 -5.11 -1.30
C MET A 206 -16.27 -5.68 -1.39
N TYR A 207 -16.43 -6.97 -1.13
CA TYR A 207 -17.73 -7.65 -1.16
C TYR A 207 -18.67 -7.12 -0.08
N ALA A 208 -18.19 -6.94 1.15
CA ALA A 208 -18.97 -6.36 2.23
C ALA A 208 -19.41 -4.94 1.91
N VAL A 209 -18.52 -4.07 1.42
CA VAL A 209 -18.83 -2.70 1.02
C VAL A 209 -19.92 -2.67 -0.06
N LYS A 210 -19.77 -3.45 -1.13
CA LYS A 210 -20.72 -3.49 -2.25
C LYS A 210 -22.09 -4.07 -1.89
N ASN A 211 -22.16 -4.88 -0.85
CA ASN A 211 -23.41 -5.44 -0.33
C ASN A 211 -23.92 -4.67 0.89
N ASN A 212 -23.37 -3.49 1.16
CA ASN A 212 -23.76 -2.62 2.28
C ASN A 212 -23.71 -3.32 3.65
N VAL A 213 -22.76 -4.25 3.81
CA VAL A 213 -22.49 -4.86 5.11
C VAL A 213 -21.56 -3.95 5.89
N MET A 214 -22.04 -3.42 7.01
CA MET A 214 -21.30 -2.49 7.84
C MET A 214 -20.07 -3.17 8.47
N ILE A 215 -18.88 -2.59 8.26
CA ILE A 215 -17.60 -3.07 8.76
C ILE A 215 -17.17 -2.25 9.98
N ASN A 216 -16.65 -2.92 11.00
CA ASN A 216 -15.99 -2.28 12.13
C ASN A 216 -14.57 -1.86 11.73
N TRP A 217 -14.44 -0.71 11.05
CA TRP A 217 -13.15 -0.20 10.57
C TRP A 217 -12.15 0.08 11.69
N PRO A 218 -12.53 0.67 12.84
CA PRO A 218 -11.63 0.82 13.99
C PRO A 218 -10.96 -0.50 14.39
N GLU A 219 -11.71 -1.58 14.48
CA GLU A 219 -11.17 -2.89 14.85
C GLU A 219 -10.19 -3.42 13.80
N GLU A 220 -10.51 -3.30 12.52
CA GLU A 220 -9.61 -3.74 11.44
C GLU A 220 -8.31 -2.92 11.41
N ILE A 221 -8.39 -1.60 11.64
CA ILE A 221 -7.23 -0.71 11.76
C ILE A 221 -6.36 -1.11 12.96
N LEU A 222 -6.97 -1.36 14.13
CA LEU A 222 -6.27 -1.77 15.34
C LEU A 222 -5.57 -3.13 15.19
N LYS A 223 -6.17 -4.08 14.49
CA LYS A 223 -5.52 -5.37 14.13
C LYS A 223 -4.25 -5.14 13.31
N ILE A 224 -4.30 -4.23 12.34
CA ILE A 224 -3.12 -3.88 11.53
C ILE A 224 -2.06 -3.20 12.38
N MET A 225 -2.43 -2.19 13.19
CA MET A 225 -1.51 -1.51 14.09
C MET A 225 -0.81 -2.50 15.02
N ASN A 226 -1.56 -3.45 15.59
CA ASN A 226 -1.02 -4.50 16.46
C ASN A 226 -0.02 -5.38 15.70
N SER A 227 -0.37 -5.81 14.51
CA SER A 227 0.51 -6.62 13.65
C SER A 227 1.83 -5.89 13.31
N VAL A 228 1.78 -4.56 13.16
CA VAL A 228 2.96 -3.72 12.88
C VAL A 228 3.81 -3.52 14.13
N SER A 229 3.21 -3.33 15.29
CA SER A 229 3.93 -3.19 16.57
C SER A 229 4.73 -4.43 16.94
N LEU A 230 4.25 -5.60 16.57
CA LEU A 230 4.90 -6.90 16.78
C LEU A 230 5.94 -7.24 15.70
N SER A 231 5.93 -6.57 14.55
CA SER A 231 6.85 -6.81 13.45
C SER A 231 8.15 -6.02 13.59
N GLN A 232 9.25 -6.59 13.09
CA GLN A 232 10.56 -5.91 13.07
C GLN A 232 10.81 -5.10 11.79
N SER A 233 10.10 -5.36 10.69
CA SER A 233 10.43 -4.82 9.36
C SER A 233 9.29 -4.09 8.66
N LYS A 234 8.05 -4.20 9.13
CA LYS A 234 6.90 -3.57 8.48
C LYS A 234 7.00 -2.04 8.51
N LEU A 235 6.57 -1.39 7.44
CA LEU A 235 6.38 0.06 7.40
C LEU A 235 5.30 0.50 8.40
N LEU A 236 5.27 1.79 8.72
CA LEU A 236 4.36 2.36 9.72
C LEU A 236 3.11 2.93 9.02
N PRO A 237 1.95 2.24 9.08
CA PRO A 237 0.72 2.74 8.49
C PRO A 237 0.09 3.86 9.33
N TYR A 238 -0.94 4.47 8.80
CA TYR A 238 -1.81 5.45 9.48
C TYR A 238 -1.07 6.65 10.07
N SER A 239 0.04 7.07 9.49
CA SER A 239 0.90 8.13 10.06
C SER A 239 0.17 9.46 10.19
N ILE A 240 -0.74 9.83 9.25
CA ILE A 240 -1.56 11.03 9.38
C ILE A 240 -2.56 10.89 10.52
N PHE A 241 -3.28 9.76 10.61
CA PHE A 241 -4.24 9.52 11.69
C PHE A 241 -3.58 9.59 13.07
N ILE A 242 -2.40 8.96 13.24
CA ILE A 242 -1.62 9.02 14.49
C ILE A 242 -1.21 10.46 14.79
N SER A 243 -0.79 11.24 13.79
CA SER A 243 -0.42 12.65 13.99
C SER A 243 -1.62 13.49 14.38
N ARG A 244 -2.81 13.20 13.85
CA ARG A 244 -4.06 13.84 14.28
C ARG A 244 -4.45 13.46 15.72
N ILE A 245 -4.12 12.23 16.18
CA ILE A 245 -4.28 11.88 17.60
C ILE A 245 -3.36 12.73 18.47
N VAL A 246 -2.11 12.98 18.04
CA VAL A 246 -1.17 13.88 18.73
C VAL A 246 -1.76 15.28 18.87
N ASP A 247 -2.32 15.82 17.80
CA ASP A 247 -2.98 17.14 17.80
C ASP A 247 -4.23 17.15 18.71
N TYR A 248 -5.07 16.12 18.63
CA TYR A 248 -6.28 15.96 19.43
C TYR A 248 -5.97 15.90 20.94
N LEU A 249 -4.94 15.16 21.32
CA LEU A 249 -4.47 15.04 22.70
C LEU A 249 -3.64 16.25 23.14
N ARG A 250 -3.39 17.23 22.27
CA ARG A 250 -2.58 18.43 22.54
C ARG A 250 -1.18 18.11 23.06
N ILE A 251 -0.57 17.08 22.51
CA ILE A 251 0.81 16.71 22.83
C ILE A 251 1.75 17.75 22.23
N ASP A 252 2.73 18.21 23.02
CA ASP A 252 3.71 19.20 22.53
C ASP A 252 4.58 18.62 21.42
N VAL A 253 4.61 19.33 20.29
CA VAL A 253 5.34 18.99 19.07
C VAL A 253 6.44 20.01 18.73
N SER A 254 6.73 20.95 19.62
CA SER A 254 7.64 22.09 19.37
C SER A 254 9.05 21.65 18.93
N ASP A 255 9.53 20.51 19.46
CA ASP A 255 10.85 19.95 19.16
C ASP A 255 10.81 18.84 18.11
N THR A 256 9.70 18.67 17.39
CA THR A 256 9.49 17.56 16.46
C THR A 256 9.63 18.01 15.00
N ILE A 257 10.24 17.18 14.17
CA ILE A 257 10.26 17.38 12.72
C ILE A 257 8.86 17.15 12.18
N ILE A 258 8.38 18.09 11.38
CA ILE A 258 7.08 18.04 10.73
C ILE A 258 7.28 17.78 9.24
N VAL A 259 6.59 16.79 8.69
CA VAL A 259 6.53 16.51 7.25
C VAL A 259 5.11 16.71 6.78
N GLU A 260 4.91 17.50 5.75
CA GLU A 260 3.59 17.85 5.23
C GLU A 260 3.24 17.02 3.99
N TYR A 261 2.04 16.43 3.99
CA TYR A 261 1.50 15.57 2.93
C TYR A 261 0.18 16.15 2.41
N THR A 262 0.27 17.27 1.71
CA THR A 262 -0.89 18.00 1.13
C THR A 262 -0.83 18.06 -0.38
N ASN A 263 0.25 17.57 -0.99
CA ASN A 263 0.48 17.74 -2.41
C ASN A 263 -0.36 16.72 -3.23
N LYS A 264 -0.62 17.04 -4.51
CA LYS A 264 -1.40 16.23 -5.45
C LYS A 264 -0.84 14.83 -5.69
N ASP A 265 0.44 14.58 -5.38
CA ASP A 265 1.05 13.26 -5.54
C ASP A 265 0.50 12.24 -4.55
N HIS A 266 -0.10 12.70 -3.45
CA HIS A 266 -0.72 11.85 -2.43
C HIS A 266 -2.23 11.69 -2.61
N LEU A 267 -2.83 12.47 -3.52
CA LEU A 267 -4.26 12.42 -3.82
C LEU A 267 -4.60 11.21 -4.71
N VAL A 268 -5.66 10.49 -4.34
CA VAL A 268 -6.33 9.53 -5.23
C VAL A 268 -7.27 10.32 -6.14
N GLY A 269 -6.75 10.77 -7.28
CA GLY A 269 -7.43 11.60 -8.25
C GLY A 269 -6.97 11.28 -9.67
N GLU A 270 -7.28 12.15 -10.61
CA GLU A 270 -7.04 11.96 -12.04
C GLU A 270 -5.63 11.51 -12.39
N SER A 271 -4.61 12.18 -11.85
CA SER A 271 -3.21 11.84 -12.10
C SER A 271 -2.83 10.40 -11.70
N LEU A 272 -3.40 9.90 -10.60
CA LEU A 272 -3.20 8.53 -10.17
C LEU A 272 -3.98 7.55 -11.05
N ILE A 273 -5.20 7.89 -11.42
CA ILE A 273 -6.05 7.06 -12.30
C ILE A 273 -5.37 6.88 -13.66
N HIS A 274 -4.80 7.95 -14.22
CA HIS A 274 -4.02 7.87 -15.46
C HIS A 274 -2.77 6.97 -15.30
N LYS A 275 -2.08 7.02 -14.17
CA LYS A 275 -0.95 6.11 -13.89
C LYS A 275 -1.39 4.63 -13.80
N MET A 276 -2.68 4.37 -13.59
CA MET A 276 -3.24 3.02 -13.64
C MET A 276 -3.62 2.57 -15.07
N GLY A 277 -3.37 3.40 -16.09
CA GLY A 277 -3.75 3.14 -17.47
C GLY A 277 -5.25 3.33 -17.73
N ILE A 278 -5.93 4.14 -16.92
CA ILE A 278 -7.37 4.41 -17.01
C ILE A 278 -7.54 5.87 -17.42
N TYR A 279 -8.32 6.11 -18.47
CA TYR A 279 -8.56 7.43 -19.03
C TYR A 279 -10.06 7.68 -19.22
N LYS A 280 -10.43 8.96 -19.26
CA LYS A 280 -11.82 9.36 -19.48
C LYS A 280 -12.05 9.56 -20.99
N TYR A 281 -12.96 8.75 -21.55
CA TYR A 281 -13.42 8.85 -22.92
C TYR A 281 -14.90 9.27 -22.91
N GLY A 282 -15.17 10.50 -23.31
CA GLY A 282 -16.47 11.10 -23.17
C GLY A 282 -16.88 11.21 -21.70
N THR A 283 -17.90 10.47 -21.28
CA THR A 283 -18.44 10.46 -19.90
C THR A 283 -17.94 9.28 -19.06
N THR A 284 -17.26 8.30 -19.67
CA THR A 284 -16.85 7.04 -19.02
C THR A 284 -15.35 6.92 -18.83
N TRP A 285 -14.96 6.30 -17.71
CA TRP A 285 -13.60 5.93 -17.44
C TRP A 285 -13.33 4.49 -17.90
N GLN A 286 -12.31 4.30 -18.74
CA GLN A 286 -11.98 3.02 -19.34
C GLN A 286 -10.46 2.79 -19.34
N TYR A 287 -10.05 1.54 -19.42
CA TYR A 287 -8.65 1.22 -19.67
C TYR A 287 -8.29 1.62 -21.11
N GLN A 288 -7.10 2.15 -21.29
CA GLN A 288 -6.60 2.56 -22.60
C GLN A 288 -6.60 1.39 -23.59
N GLU A 289 -6.23 0.20 -23.13
CA GLU A 289 -6.20 -1.01 -23.96
C GLU A 289 -7.58 -1.44 -24.47
N ASP A 290 -8.63 -1.30 -23.63
CA ASP A 290 -10.00 -1.64 -24.03
C ASP A 290 -10.53 -0.66 -25.10
N TYR A 291 -10.21 0.62 -24.97
CA TYR A 291 -10.61 1.64 -25.95
C TYR A 291 -9.97 1.40 -27.32
N THR A 292 -8.69 1.02 -27.35
CA THR A 292 -7.96 0.76 -28.58
C THR A 292 -8.53 -0.45 -29.32
N THR A 293 -8.96 -1.48 -28.59
CA THR A 293 -9.57 -2.69 -29.17
C THR A 293 -10.93 -2.38 -29.80
N ILE A 294 -11.77 -1.59 -29.13
CA ILE A 294 -13.09 -1.19 -29.67
C ILE A 294 -12.91 -0.36 -30.94
N GLY A 295 -11.90 0.51 -31.02
CA GLY A 295 -11.63 1.31 -32.23
C GLY A 295 -11.18 0.47 -33.42
N LEU A 296 -10.61 -0.71 -33.21
CA LEU A 296 -10.22 -1.63 -34.27
C LEU A 296 -11.43 -2.43 -34.84
N ASP A 297 -12.39 -2.78 -33.98
CA ASP A 297 -13.60 -3.49 -34.37
C ASP A 297 -14.62 -2.62 -35.15
N LEU A 298 -14.54 -1.29 -34.98
CA LEU A 298 -15.44 -0.36 -35.68
C LEU A 298 -14.94 0.08 -37.07
N SER A 299 -13.74 -0.33 -37.47
CA SER A 299 -13.15 0.05 -38.77
C SER A 299 -13.42 -0.93 -39.93
N ASP A 300 -14.05 -2.08 -39.67
CA ASP A 300 -14.26 -3.13 -40.67
C ASP A 300 -15.70 -3.23 -41.20
N ASP A 301 -16.64 -2.34 -40.83
CA ASP A 301 -18.07 -2.52 -41.18
C ASP A 301 -18.69 -1.40 -42.04
N ASP A 302 -17.89 -0.64 -42.82
CA ASP A 302 -18.43 0.28 -43.79
C ASP A 302 -17.69 0.17 -45.14
N ASN A 303 -17.98 -0.88 -45.91
CA ASN A 303 -17.94 -0.85 -47.39
C ASN A 303 -18.67 -2.05 -48.03
N GLN A 304 -19.98 -1.98 -48.02
CA GLN A 304 -20.80 -2.63 -49.04
C GLN A 304 -21.79 -1.62 -49.58
N ASP A 305 -21.47 -0.99 -50.70
CA ASP A 305 -22.50 -0.58 -51.66
C ASP A 305 -21.95 -0.71 -53.11
N ASP A 306 -22.57 -1.62 -53.71
CA ASP A 306 -22.94 -1.93 -55.07
C ASP A 306 -22.67 -0.86 -56.15
N THR A 307 -21.97 -1.26 -57.20
CA THR A 307 -22.48 -1.18 -58.59
C THR A 307 -21.52 -1.88 -59.58
N GLY A 308 -22.08 -2.79 -60.34
CA GLY A 308 -21.39 -3.55 -61.37
C GLY A 308 -20.97 -2.70 -62.61
N ASN A 309 -19.96 -3.11 -63.29
CA ASN A 309 -20.03 -3.51 -64.69
C ASN A 309 -18.68 -3.97 -65.25
N GLN A 310 -18.81 -4.93 -66.11
CA GLN A 310 -17.91 -5.68 -67.00
C GLN A 310 -16.74 -4.92 -67.65
N HIS A 311 -15.61 -5.52 -67.88
CA HIS A 311 -14.95 -6.01 -69.08
C HIS A 311 -13.40 -6.03 -69.08
N ALA A 312 -12.88 -7.23 -69.26
CA ALA A 312 -11.79 -7.59 -70.20
C ALA A 312 -10.33 -7.16 -69.97
N THR A 313 -9.54 -8.22 -69.76
CA THR A 313 -8.19 -8.52 -70.28
C THR A 313 -7.12 -7.45 -70.45
N THR A 314 -5.97 -7.60 -69.83
CA THR A 314 -4.69 -8.05 -70.39
C THR A 314 -3.52 -8.00 -69.41
N GLN A 315 -2.61 -8.93 -69.59
CA GLN A 315 -1.32 -9.20 -68.97
C GLN A 315 -0.43 -8.01 -68.63
N GLY A 316 0.35 -8.15 -67.56
CA GLY A 316 1.58 -7.39 -67.33
C GLY A 316 2.05 -7.46 -65.85
N GLU A 317 2.94 -8.40 -65.53
CA GLU A 317 3.85 -8.32 -64.35
C GLU A 317 4.95 -7.27 -64.64
N PRO A 318 5.79 -6.85 -63.63
CA PRO A 318 5.86 -7.07 -62.21
C PRO A 318 6.24 -5.81 -61.37
N SER A 319 6.35 -6.02 -60.10
CA SER A 319 7.14 -5.24 -59.13
C SER A 319 6.51 -4.05 -58.41
N GLY A 320 6.31 -4.21 -57.13
CA GLY A 320 6.09 -3.14 -56.16
C GLY A 320 5.65 -3.69 -54.82
N SER A 321 6.62 -4.03 -53.99
CA SER A 321 6.42 -4.48 -52.62
C SER A 321 5.63 -3.48 -51.79
N ALA A 322 4.44 -3.88 -51.33
CA ALA A 322 3.73 -3.22 -50.22
C ALA A 322 4.32 -3.69 -48.88
N PRO A 323 4.41 -2.81 -47.89
CA PRO A 323 4.89 -3.22 -46.57
C PRO A 323 3.84 -4.10 -45.89
N GLN A 324 4.17 -5.35 -45.65
CA GLN A 324 3.44 -6.24 -44.77
C GLN A 324 3.47 -5.67 -43.37
N ASN A 325 2.31 -5.34 -42.81
CA ASN A 325 2.11 -5.22 -41.38
C ASN A 325 2.41 -6.59 -40.76
N SER A 326 3.63 -6.76 -40.28
CA SER A 326 4.02 -7.94 -39.56
C SER A 326 3.33 -7.91 -38.21
N ALA A 327 2.27 -8.70 -38.04
CA ALA A 327 1.82 -9.14 -36.74
C ALA A 327 3.05 -9.66 -35.98
N PHE A 328 3.28 -9.15 -34.81
CA PHE A 328 4.35 -9.63 -33.91
C PHE A 328 4.16 -11.13 -33.71
N GLY A 329 5.04 -11.93 -34.29
CA GLY A 329 5.00 -13.38 -34.17
C GLY A 329 5.28 -13.80 -32.70
N LEU A 330 4.72 -14.92 -32.29
CA LEU A 330 4.95 -15.55 -30.98
C LEU A 330 6.45 -15.63 -30.66
N ASP A 331 7.28 -15.91 -31.65
CA ASP A 331 8.74 -15.99 -31.56
C ASP A 331 9.39 -14.66 -31.14
N GLN A 332 8.81 -13.54 -31.51
CA GLN A 332 9.30 -12.19 -31.12
C GLN A 332 8.90 -11.85 -29.69
N LEU A 333 7.73 -12.32 -29.25
CA LEU A 333 7.27 -12.17 -27.86
C LEU A 333 8.11 -13.03 -26.91
N GLU A 334 8.40 -14.28 -27.27
CA GLU A 334 9.30 -15.15 -26.50
C GLU A 334 10.73 -14.60 -26.43
N ALA A 335 11.24 -14.07 -27.54
CA ALA A 335 12.55 -13.43 -27.56
C ALA A 335 12.62 -12.14 -26.72
N MET A 336 11.49 -11.42 -26.60
CA MET A 336 11.38 -10.23 -25.77
C MET A 336 11.28 -10.60 -24.28
N GLU A 337 10.50 -11.62 -23.95
CA GLU A 337 10.40 -12.18 -22.61
C GLU A 337 11.75 -12.70 -22.10
N GLN A 338 12.48 -13.41 -22.95
CA GLN A 338 13.79 -13.94 -22.61
C GLN A 338 14.83 -12.83 -22.41
N ARG A 339 14.77 -11.75 -23.19
CA ARG A 339 15.61 -10.55 -22.97
C ARG A 339 15.27 -9.82 -21.68
N LEU A 340 13.98 -9.75 -21.33
CA LEU A 340 13.51 -9.13 -20.09
C LEU A 340 13.97 -9.94 -18.86
N ASN A 341 13.83 -11.26 -18.91
CA ASN A 341 14.25 -12.16 -17.84
C ASN A 341 15.78 -12.12 -17.66
N ASN A 342 16.57 -12.18 -18.74
CA ASN A 342 18.02 -12.05 -18.67
C ASN A 342 18.46 -10.69 -18.12
N ARG A 343 17.72 -9.61 -18.42
CA ARG A 343 18.02 -8.27 -17.90
C ARG A 343 17.67 -8.14 -16.43
N MET A 344 16.61 -8.78 -15.98
CA MET A 344 16.25 -8.87 -14.56
C MET A 344 17.29 -9.66 -13.77
N ASP A 345 17.74 -10.81 -14.28
CA ASP A 345 18.75 -11.64 -13.62
C ASP A 345 20.09 -10.91 -13.49
N LEU A 346 20.52 -10.20 -14.54
CA LEU A 346 21.71 -9.34 -14.47
C LEU A 346 21.58 -8.21 -13.44
N HIS A 347 20.37 -7.63 -13.31
CA HIS A 347 20.12 -6.59 -12.32
C HIS A 347 20.12 -7.13 -10.89
N PHE A 348 19.56 -8.33 -10.68
CA PHE A 348 19.61 -9.01 -9.38
C PHE A 348 21.01 -9.45 -9.02
N GLN A 349 21.80 -9.94 -9.98
CA GLN A 349 23.19 -10.31 -9.73
C GLN A 349 24.04 -9.07 -9.39
N GLY A 350 23.88 -7.96 -10.10
CA GLY A 350 24.59 -6.71 -9.80
C GLY A 350 24.24 -6.13 -8.43
N LEU A 351 22.97 -6.24 -8.01
CA LEU A 351 22.52 -5.86 -6.66
C LEU A 351 23.15 -6.75 -5.59
N LYS A 352 23.19 -8.06 -5.82
CA LYS A 352 23.80 -9.05 -4.92
C LYS A 352 25.28 -8.81 -4.74
N ASP A 353 25.99 -8.55 -5.83
CA ASP A 353 27.43 -8.29 -5.83
C ASP A 353 27.77 -6.95 -5.14
N SER A 354 26.95 -5.92 -5.35
CA SER A 354 27.06 -4.63 -4.65
C SER A 354 26.83 -4.77 -3.15
N TYR A 355 25.82 -5.51 -2.73
CA TYR A 355 25.55 -5.80 -1.31
C TYR A 355 26.68 -6.59 -0.65
N PHE A 356 27.23 -7.57 -1.37
CA PHE A 356 28.33 -8.37 -0.87
C PHE A 356 29.64 -7.56 -0.73
N ALA A 357 29.89 -6.65 -1.66
CA ALA A 357 31.04 -5.75 -1.62
C ALA A 357 30.93 -4.73 -0.45
N GLU A 358 29.71 -4.18 -0.19
CA GLU A 358 29.48 -3.30 0.97
C GLU A 358 29.60 -4.07 2.29
N PHE A 359 29.07 -5.29 2.36
CA PHE A 359 29.19 -6.13 3.55
C PHE A 359 30.65 -6.50 3.84
N GLN A 360 31.46 -6.78 2.81
CA GLN A 360 32.92 -7.00 2.98
C GLN A 360 33.65 -5.74 3.45
N LYS A 361 33.29 -4.56 2.93
CA LYS A 361 33.87 -3.28 3.40
C LYS A 361 33.51 -3.01 4.87
N LEU A 362 32.27 -3.27 5.29
CA LEU A 362 31.86 -3.14 6.70
C LEU A 362 32.62 -4.15 7.59
N SER A 363 32.77 -5.40 7.16
CA SER A 363 33.47 -6.41 7.95
C SER A 363 34.99 -6.15 8.09
N VAL A 364 35.60 -5.50 7.09
CA VAL A 364 37.00 -5.02 7.18
C VAL A 364 37.12 -3.83 8.14
N HIS A 365 36.15 -2.92 8.17
CA HIS A 365 36.12 -1.77 9.09
C HIS A 365 35.95 -2.20 10.56
N ILE A 366 35.09 -3.21 10.79
CA ILE A 366 34.88 -3.78 12.14
C ILE A 366 36.09 -4.56 12.64
N ARG A 367 36.87 -5.19 11.74
CA ARG A 367 38.13 -5.89 12.11
C ARG A 367 39.28 -4.95 12.41
N GLY A 368 39.21 -3.69 11.96
CA GLY A 368 40.29 -2.69 12.20
C GLY A 368 40.27 -2.05 13.59
N ASP A 369 39.14 -2.06 14.29
CA ASP A 369 38.95 -1.21 15.46
C ASP A 369 38.70 -1.92 16.79
N GLN A 370 38.47 -3.24 16.86
CA GLN A 370 38.40 -3.96 18.15
C GLN A 370 38.62 -5.47 17.98
N ASN A 371 39.44 -6.05 18.86
CA ASN A 371 39.58 -7.48 19.13
C ASN A 371 38.28 -8.08 19.67
N ILE A 372 37.27 -8.28 18.84
CA ILE A 372 36.11 -9.04 19.21
C ILE A 372 36.24 -10.45 18.65
N VAL A 373 36.57 -11.41 19.53
CA VAL A 373 36.58 -12.85 19.23
C VAL A 373 35.09 -13.26 19.15
N ILE A 374 34.62 -13.55 17.93
CA ILE A 374 33.33 -14.21 17.73
C ILE A 374 33.57 -15.72 17.96
N PRO A 375 32.86 -16.36 18.91
CA PRO A 375 32.98 -17.83 19.07
C PRO A 375 32.49 -18.51 17.79
N ALA A 376 33.28 -19.43 17.26
CA ALA A 376 32.89 -20.29 16.16
C ALA A 376 31.67 -21.12 16.58
N GLY A 377 30.57 -20.99 15.82
CA GLY A 377 29.38 -21.79 16.05
C GLY A 377 29.70 -23.28 15.85
N HIS A 378 29.21 -24.09 16.78
CA HIS A 378 29.22 -25.53 16.67
C HIS A 378 28.48 -25.95 15.38
N THR A 379 29.23 -26.62 14.51
CA THR A 379 28.65 -27.46 13.46
C THR A 379 28.29 -28.78 14.11
N ASP A 380 26.98 -29.04 14.26
CA ASP A 380 26.47 -30.37 14.61
C ASP A 380 26.71 -31.30 13.42
N ASP A 381 27.70 -32.17 13.53
CA ASP A 381 27.85 -33.34 12.66
C ASP A 381 26.77 -34.38 13.04
N PRO A 382 26.04 -34.96 12.09
CA PRO A 382 25.05 -36.00 12.37
C PRO A 382 25.77 -37.32 12.69
N HIS A 383 25.53 -37.86 13.87
CA HIS A 383 25.92 -39.20 14.28
C HIS A 383 25.37 -40.29 13.33
N PRO A 384 26.18 -41.29 12.95
CA PRO A 384 25.69 -42.44 12.19
C PRO A 384 24.83 -43.35 13.10
N PRO A 385 23.85 -44.08 12.51
CA PRO A 385 22.97 -44.97 13.29
C PRO A 385 23.76 -46.21 13.76
N PRO A 386 23.31 -46.86 14.89
CA PRO A 386 23.93 -48.08 15.38
C PRO A 386 23.59 -49.25 14.46
N GLN A 387 24.62 -50.05 14.16
CA GLN A 387 24.50 -51.29 13.44
C GLN A 387 24.07 -52.45 14.39
N PRO A 388 23.45 -53.54 13.87
CA PRO A 388 22.66 -54.52 14.62
C PRO A 388 23.47 -55.39 15.55
#